data_a229577c4cce9e766406f090940eedd8
#
_entry.id   a229577c4cce9e766406f090940eedd8
#
_cell.length_a   1.000
_cell.length_b   1.000
_cell.length_c   1.000
_cell.angle_alpha   90.00
_cell.angle_beta   90.00
_cell.angle_gamma   90.00
#
_symmetry.space_group_name_H-M   'P 1'
#
loop_
_entity.id
_entity.type
_entity.pdbx_description
1 polymer ?
#
loop_
_entity_poly.entity_id
_entity_poly.type
_entity_poly.pdbx_seq_one_letter_code
_entity_poly.pdbx_strand_id
1 'polypeptide(L)'
;MTRRRGRRGAGLVTELISRAQAGDSAAFRELTEPYRRELQVHCYRMLGSVQDAEDALQETLLAAWRGIAGFQGRASIRTWLYRIATNRCLNARREASRRPATEWNVPKVEPPEPTRLGEVVWLEP
;
A
#
# COMPACT_ATOMS: atom_id res chain seq x y z
N MET A 1 15.33 -27.36 -15.24
CA MET A 1 14.84 -27.19 -14.00
C MET A 1 14.83 -25.79 -13.52
N THR A 2 15.81 -25.06 -13.74
CA THR A 2 15.83 -23.73 -13.31
C THR A 2 14.74 -22.99 -13.95
N ARG A 3 14.42 -23.22 -15.19
CA ARG A 3 13.38 -22.55 -15.82
C ARG A 3 12.12 -22.81 -15.09
N ARG A 4 11.98 -24.03 -14.63
CA ARG A 4 10.82 -24.41 -13.94
C ARG A 4 10.65 -23.63 -12.69
N ARG A 5 11.72 -23.27 -12.07
CA ARG A 5 11.67 -22.54 -10.87
C ARG A 5 11.06 -21.18 -11.12
N GLY A 6 11.45 -20.48 -12.15
CA GLY A 6 10.93 -19.20 -12.42
C GLY A 6 9.44 -19.32 -12.74
N ARG A 7 9.12 -20.36 -13.50
CA ARG A 7 7.78 -20.53 -13.87
C ARG A 7 6.96 -20.86 -12.66
N ARG A 8 7.55 -21.62 -11.76
CA ARG A 8 6.87 -21.99 -10.58
C ARG A 8 6.54 -20.75 -9.77
N GLY A 9 7.45 -19.80 -9.71
CA GLY A 9 7.20 -18.60 -8.95
C GLY A 9 6.04 -17.82 -9.54
N ALA A 10 6.04 -17.68 -10.87
CA ALA A 10 4.97 -16.95 -11.52
C ALA A 10 3.66 -17.71 -11.36
N GLY A 11 3.72 -19.01 -11.45
CA GLY A 11 2.53 -19.81 -11.29
C GLY A 11 1.98 -19.72 -9.90
N LEU A 12 2.87 -19.66 -8.92
CA LEU A 12 2.44 -19.57 -7.55
C LEU A 12 1.70 -18.26 -7.31
N VAL A 13 2.21 -17.16 -7.83
CA VAL A 13 1.54 -15.89 -7.64
C VAL A 13 0.17 -15.93 -8.28
N THR A 14 0.07 -16.47 -9.50
CA THR A 14 -1.20 -16.55 -10.17
C THR A 14 -2.17 -17.41 -9.39
N GLU A 15 -1.67 -18.49 -8.82
CA GLU A 15 -2.51 -19.36 -8.07
C GLU A 15 -2.98 -18.69 -6.79
N LEU A 16 -2.12 -17.96 -6.12
CA LEU A 16 -2.51 -17.26 -4.91
C LEU A 16 -3.55 -16.20 -5.21
N ILE A 17 -3.40 -15.51 -6.34
CA ILE A 17 -4.38 -14.52 -6.73
C ILE A 17 -5.74 -15.19 -6.94
N SER A 18 -5.77 -16.29 -7.66
CA SER A 18 -7.03 -16.98 -7.91
C SER A 18 -7.67 -17.44 -6.61
N ARG A 19 -6.89 -17.97 -5.71
CA ARG A 19 -7.44 -18.44 -4.46
C ARG A 19 -7.94 -17.29 -3.61
N ALA A 20 -7.20 -16.18 -3.60
CA ALA A 20 -7.62 -15.03 -2.84
C ALA A 20 -8.92 -14.47 -3.43
N GLN A 21 -9.05 -14.48 -4.75
CA GLN A 21 -10.25 -14.00 -5.41
C GLN A 21 -11.44 -14.89 -5.08
N ALA A 22 -11.19 -16.12 -4.73
CA ALA A 22 -12.24 -17.01 -4.35
C ALA A 22 -12.55 -16.95 -2.86
N GLY A 23 -11.89 -16.06 -2.15
CA GLY A 23 -12.19 -15.89 -0.74
C GLY A 23 -11.24 -16.53 0.24
N ASP A 24 -10.10 -17.06 -0.24
CA ASP A 24 -9.14 -17.71 0.62
C ASP A 24 -8.26 -16.64 1.27
N SER A 25 -8.54 -16.30 2.50
CA SER A 25 -7.79 -15.25 3.17
C SER A 25 -6.35 -15.65 3.45
N ALA A 26 -6.08 -16.93 3.62
CA ALA A 26 -4.71 -17.36 3.84
C ALA A 26 -3.89 -17.14 2.58
N ALA A 27 -4.49 -17.38 1.41
CA ALA A 27 -3.80 -17.14 0.16
C ALA A 27 -3.53 -15.66 -0.01
N PHE A 28 -4.46 -14.81 0.39
CA PHE A 28 -4.27 -13.38 0.27
C PHE A 28 -3.14 -12.93 1.18
N ARG A 29 -3.06 -13.48 2.37
CA ARG A 29 -2.02 -13.11 3.28
C ARG A 29 -0.68 -13.52 2.72
N GLU A 30 -0.60 -14.72 2.17
CA GLU A 30 0.63 -15.19 1.60
C GLU A 30 1.01 -14.34 0.38
N LEU A 31 0.04 -13.91 -0.38
CA LEU A 31 0.27 -13.11 -1.58
C LEU A 31 0.83 -11.74 -1.20
N THR A 32 0.37 -11.14 -0.12
CA THR A 32 0.75 -9.77 0.21
C THR A 32 1.93 -9.69 1.17
N GLU A 33 2.24 -10.78 1.86
CA GLU A 33 3.30 -10.75 2.84
C GLU A 33 4.63 -10.21 2.32
N PRO A 34 5.09 -10.57 1.13
CA PRO A 34 6.38 -10.07 0.66
C PRO A 34 6.41 -8.57 0.48
N TYR A 35 5.26 -7.93 0.39
CA TYR A 35 5.24 -6.50 0.12
C TYR A 35 4.90 -5.66 1.35
N ARG A 36 4.55 -6.30 2.47
CA ARG A 36 4.15 -5.53 3.63
C ARG A 36 5.16 -4.50 4.08
N ARG A 37 6.40 -4.92 4.18
CA ARG A 37 7.39 -4.01 4.68
C ARG A 37 7.62 -2.85 3.74
N GLU A 38 7.73 -3.11 2.46
CA GLU A 38 7.99 -2.00 1.55
C GLU A 38 6.77 -1.09 1.46
N LEU A 39 5.57 -1.61 1.62
CA LEU A 39 4.41 -0.76 1.62
C LEU A 39 4.38 0.10 2.88
N GLN A 40 4.82 -0.45 4.00
CA GLN A 40 4.85 0.33 5.22
C GLN A 40 5.85 1.47 5.09
N VAL A 41 7.00 1.21 4.49
CA VAL A 41 7.99 2.25 4.29
C VAL A 41 7.43 3.32 3.37
N HIS A 42 6.71 2.91 2.33
CA HIS A 42 6.11 3.84 1.39
C HIS A 42 5.11 4.74 2.13
N CYS A 43 4.26 4.15 2.95
CA CYS A 43 3.29 4.94 3.70
C CYS A 43 3.98 5.86 4.67
N TYR A 44 5.06 5.40 5.29
CA TYR A 44 5.78 6.24 6.22
C TYR A 44 6.38 7.45 5.52
N ARG A 45 6.89 7.25 4.32
CA ARG A 45 7.46 8.37 3.59
C ARG A 45 6.40 9.38 3.22
N MET A 46 5.20 8.93 2.98
CA MET A 46 4.15 9.85 2.60
C MET A 46 3.52 10.54 3.81
N LEU A 47 3.47 9.85 4.94
CA LEU A 47 2.76 10.40 6.10
C LEU A 47 3.63 10.95 7.21
N GLY A 48 4.85 10.51 7.27
CA GLY A 48 5.77 11.04 8.27
C GLY A 48 5.58 10.53 9.70
N SER A 49 4.71 9.57 9.90
CA SER A 49 4.46 9.06 11.24
C SER A 49 4.36 7.55 11.17
N VAL A 50 5.02 6.86 12.06
CA VAL A 50 5.01 5.41 12.06
C VAL A 50 3.60 4.91 12.33
N GLN A 51 2.90 5.54 13.25
CA GLN A 51 1.57 5.11 13.56
C GLN A 51 0.62 5.33 12.41
N ASP A 52 0.71 6.48 11.76
CA ASP A 52 -0.16 6.75 10.62
C ASP A 52 0.17 5.81 9.48
N ALA A 53 1.45 5.46 9.34
CA ALA A 53 1.85 4.54 8.29
C ALA A 53 1.27 3.15 8.55
N GLU A 54 1.25 2.73 9.78
CA GLU A 54 0.68 1.43 10.09
C GLU A 54 -0.80 1.41 9.83
N ASP A 55 -1.49 2.48 10.18
CA ASP A 55 -2.91 2.57 9.94
C ASP A 55 -3.18 2.53 8.43
N ALA A 56 -2.39 3.27 7.67
CA ALA A 56 -2.58 3.31 6.24
C ALA A 56 -2.28 1.95 5.62
N LEU A 57 -1.31 1.23 6.15
CA LEU A 57 -0.99 -0.08 5.65
C LEU A 57 -2.16 -1.04 5.90
N GLN A 58 -2.75 -0.98 7.07
CA GLN A 58 -3.86 -1.83 7.36
C GLN A 58 -5.05 -1.50 6.47
N GLU A 59 -5.30 -0.23 6.24
CA GLU A 59 -6.38 0.15 5.37
C GLU A 59 -6.10 -0.29 3.95
N THR A 60 -4.85 -0.24 3.54
CA THR A 60 -4.46 -0.66 2.22
C THR A 60 -4.74 -2.15 2.04
N LEU A 61 -4.34 -2.94 3.02
CA LEU A 61 -4.54 -4.37 2.90
C LEU A 61 -6.01 -4.73 2.95
N LEU A 62 -6.79 -4.01 3.72
CA LEU A 62 -8.19 -4.26 3.78
C LEU A 62 -8.86 -3.87 2.47
N ALA A 63 -8.47 -2.74 1.90
CA ALA A 63 -9.02 -2.32 0.62
C ALA A 63 -8.63 -3.31 -0.46
N ALA A 64 -7.41 -3.82 -0.39
CA ALA A 64 -6.95 -4.79 -1.36
C ALA A 64 -7.75 -6.09 -1.24
N TRP A 65 -8.02 -6.50 -0.02
CA TRP A 65 -8.79 -7.71 0.19
C TRP A 65 -10.20 -7.55 -0.40
N ARG A 66 -10.79 -6.40 -0.20
CA ARG A 66 -12.11 -6.16 -0.72
C ARG A 66 -12.11 -6.03 -2.23
N GLY A 67 -11.03 -5.58 -2.80
CA GLY A 67 -10.96 -5.36 -4.23
C GLY A 67 -10.30 -6.45 -5.04
N ILE A 68 -9.76 -7.48 -4.38
CA ILE A 68 -8.98 -8.47 -5.10
C ILE A 68 -9.81 -9.23 -6.13
N ALA A 69 -11.10 -9.38 -5.88
CA ALA A 69 -11.92 -10.09 -6.82
C ALA A 69 -11.97 -9.38 -8.18
N GLY A 70 -11.75 -8.08 -8.17
CA GLY A 70 -11.77 -7.33 -9.40
C GLY A 70 -10.41 -7.11 -10.04
N PHE A 71 -9.37 -7.68 -9.43
CA PHE A 71 -8.04 -7.48 -9.96
C PHE A 71 -7.93 -8.25 -11.28
N GLN A 72 -7.55 -7.57 -12.34
CA GLN A 72 -7.50 -8.18 -13.65
C GLN A 72 -6.13 -8.45 -14.18
N GLY A 73 -5.12 -8.22 -13.41
CA GLY A 73 -3.77 -8.53 -13.85
C GLY A 73 -3.16 -7.57 -14.87
N ARG A 74 -3.74 -6.41 -15.03
CA ARG A 74 -3.17 -5.46 -15.97
C ARG A 74 -1.90 -4.87 -15.44
N ALA A 75 -1.71 -4.90 -14.16
CA ALA A 75 -0.48 -4.46 -13.53
C ALA A 75 -0.08 -5.59 -12.62
N SER A 76 1.14 -5.57 -12.13
CA SER A 76 1.56 -6.60 -11.18
C SER A 76 0.82 -6.37 -9.88
N ILE A 77 0.77 -7.39 -9.03
CA ILE A 77 0.11 -7.26 -7.76
C ILE A 77 0.83 -6.20 -6.94
N ARG A 78 2.15 -6.11 -7.08
CA ARG A 78 2.92 -5.12 -6.34
C ARG A 78 2.49 -3.72 -6.74
N THR A 79 2.39 -3.44 -8.02
CA THR A 79 1.99 -2.13 -8.48
C THR A 79 0.57 -1.82 -8.04
N TRP A 80 -0.29 -2.81 -8.07
CA TRP A 80 -1.67 -2.62 -7.68
C TRP A 80 -1.75 -2.25 -6.19
N LEU A 81 -0.97 -2.94 -5.36
CA LEU A 81 -0.96 -2.64 -3.95
C LEU A 81 -0.42 -1.24 -3.69
N TYR A 82 0.60 -0.84 -4.43
CA TYR A 82 1.17 0.49 -4.25
C TYR A 82 0.15 1.57 -4.65
N ARG A 83 -0.67 1.31 -5.64
CA ARG A 83 -1.68 2.29 -6.02
C ARG A 83 -2.70 2.46 -4.91
N ILE A 84 -3.09 1.35 -4.30
CA ILE A 84 -4.05 1.44 -3.22
C ILE A 84 -3.42 2.17 -2.04
N ALA A 85 -2.17 1.85 -1.73
CA ALA A 85 -1.50 2.48 -0.59
C ALA A 85 -1.35 3.97 -0.81
N THR A 86 -1.00 4.38 -2.01
CA THR A 86 -0.84 5.79 -2.31
C THR A 86 -2.17 6.52 -2.14
N ASN A 87 -3.25 5.91 -2.61
CA ASN A 87 -4.55 6.55 -2.48
C ASN A 87 -4.97 6.67 -1.02
N ARG A 88 -4.67 5.65 -0.21
CA ARG A 88 -5.02 5.73 1.20
C ARG A 88 -4.21 6.81 1.89
N CYS A 89 -2.93 6.94 1.56
CA CYS A 89 -2.10 7.94 2.17
C CYS A 89 -2.53 9.35 1.74
N LEU A 90 -2.91 9.51 0.48
CA LEU A 90 -3.35 10.81 0.04
C LEU A 90 -4.66 11.21 0.72
N ASN A 91 -5.55 10.23 0.94
CA ASN A 91 -6.78 10.53 1.63
C ASN A 91 -6.50 10.88 3.08
N ALA A 92 -5.58 10.18 3.71
CA ALA A 92 -5.22 10.47 5.09
C ALA A 92 -4.64 11.87 5.22
N ARG A 93 -3.83 12.27 4.26
CA ARG A 93 -3.25 13.59 4.32
C ARG A 93 -4.32 14.66 4.10
N ARG A 94 -5.27 14.38 3.25
CA ARG A 94 -6.33 15.33 2.99
C ARG A 94 -7.17 15.48 4.24
N GLU A 95 -7.47 14.38 4.91
CA GLU A 95 -8.24 14.45 6.11
C GLU A 95 -7.52 15.21 7.18
N ALA A 96 -6.23 14.97 7.31
CA ALA A 96 -5.46 15.65 8.33
C ALA A 96 -5.46 17.15 8.08
N SER A 97 -5.39 17.55 6.82
CA SER A 97 -5.36 18.96 6.58
C SER A 97 -6.71 19.61 6.75
N ARG A 98 -7.79 18.85 6.78
CA ARG A 98 -9.07 19.44 6.98
C ARG A 98 -9.40 19.53 8.45
N ARG A 99 -8.66 18.90 9.33
CA ARG A 99 -8.95 18.95 10.73
C ARG A 99 -8.72 20.31 11.28
N PRO A 100 -9.48 20.73 12.23
CA PRO A 100 -9.32 22.02 12.82
C PRO A 100 -7.98 22.11 13.48
N ALA A 101 -7.35 23.18 13.34
CA ALA A 101 -6.06 23.37 13.93
C ALA A 101 -6.09 23.15 15.41
N THR A 102 -7.15 23.41 16.03
CA THR A 102 -7.18 23.26 17.45
C THR A 102 -6.83 21.86 17.85
N GLU A 103 -7.19 20.94 17.09
CA GLU A 103 -6.91 19.63 17.47
C GLU A 103 -5.49 19.40 17.46
N TRP A 104 -4.76 20.12 16.83
CA TRP A 104 -3.42 19.89 16.76
C TRP A 104 -2.65 20.59 17.67
N ASN A 105 -2.88 21.62 17.98
CA ASN A 105 -2.11 22.38 18.82
C ASN A 105 -0.80 21.93 18.62
N VAL A 106 -0.43 21.53 17.64
CA VAL A 106 0.83 21.07 17.46
C VAL A 106 1.29 21.85 16.43
N PRO A 107 1.16 22.92 16.41
CA PRO A 107 1.56 23.82 15.46
C PRO A 107 2.73 23.49 14.73
N LYS A 108 3.66 23.59 15.34
CA LYS A 108 4.84 23.42 14.76
C LYS A 108 4.92 22.53 13.71
N VAL A 109 4.27 21.84 13.60
CA VAL A 109 4.39 20.90 12.68
C VAL A 109 4.10 21.29 11.38
N GLU A 110 4.44 22.19 10.91
CA GLU A 110 4.12 22.52 9.69
C GLU A 110 4.82 21.71 8.79
N PRO A 111 4.44 21.12 7.98
CA PRO A 111 4.97 20.21 7.09
C PRO A 111 5.56 20.89 5.99
N PRO A 112 6.30 21.50 6.02
CA PRO A 112 6.96 22.19 5.06
C PRO A 112 6.98 21.62 3.74
N GLU A 113 7.90 21.27 3.32
CA GLU A 113 7.98 20.83 2.07
C GLU A 113 7.89 19.45 1.94
N PRO A 114 7.54 18.77 2.78
CA PRO A 114 7.48 17.38 2.69
C PRO A 114 6.76 17.10 1.42
N THR A 115 5.95 17.95 1.05
CA THR A 115 5.17 17.73 -0.10
C THR A 115 6.05 17.60 -1.26
N ARG A 116 6.94 18.44 -1.42
CA ARG A 116 7.78 18.41 -2.49
C ARG A 116 8.60 17.20 -2.45
N LEU A 117 9.09 16.83 -1.36
CA LEU A 117 9.90 15.68 -1.25
C LEU A 117 9.11 14.47 -1.57
N GLY A 118 7.92 14.44 -1.12
CA GLY A 118 7.08 13.32 -1.37
C GLY A 118 6.88 13.13 -2.84
N GLU A 119 6.67 14.15 -3.54
CA GLU A 119 6.46 14.06 -4.92
C GLU A 119 7.66 13.50 -5.62
N VAL A 120 8.76 13.97 -5.28
CA VAL A 120 9.95 13.51 -5.89
C VAL A 120 10.13 12.04 -5.63
N VAL A 121 9.96 11.65 -4.44
CA VAL A 121 10.13 10.31 -4.08
C VAL A 121 9.24 9.38 -4.82
N TRP A 122 8.03 9.71 -5.01
CA TRP A 122 7.28 8.75 -5.63
C TRP A 122 7.15 8.89 -7.09
N LEU A 123 7.76 9.78 -7.64
CA LEU A 123 7.71 9.89 -9.00
C LEU A 123 8.82 9.02 -9.46
N GLU A 124 9.78 8.77 -8.64
CA GLU A 124 10.79 7.98 -8.98
C GLU A 124 10.64 6.70 -8.57
N PRO A 125 10.02 5.89 -9.02
CA PRO A 125 9.80 4.54 -8.64
C PRO A 125 11.02 3.75 -8.77
#